data_b1486644a80faf2a051822880d5ce28c
#
_entry.id   b1486644a80faf2a051822880d5ce28c
#
_cell.length_a   1.000
_cell.length_b   1.000
_cell.length_c   1.000
_cell.angle_alpha   90.00
_cell.angle_beta   90.00
_cell.angle_gamma   90.00
#
_symmetry.space_group_name_H-M   'P 1'
#
loop_
_entity.id
_entity.type
_entity.pdbx_description
1 polymer ?
#
loop_
_entity_poly.entity_id
_entity_poly.type
_entity_poly.pdbx_seq_one_letter_code
_entity_poly.pdbx_strand_id
1 'polypeptide(L)'
;MRIYFVLFLTSFLFSNCNIKKQNQVTKVSKNSDFTIAFGSCNKQNKTNVLWQEVKKNNPDLWIWGGDIIYSDTENMSKMKSDYETLLSQEAYKNLANKVPILATWDDHDYGVNDGGIEFSKKQEAQKLFLDFLGVSKNSARRSQEGIYYSKKFITTKGSINVILLDTRYFRTKLTKAKGKRRYVPNKNGEGTILGKEQWSWLQNELNNSKADFNVIVSSIQVLSSEHGFETWGNFPHEVDKLKETIISSKAKGVLLLSGDRHISEFSQTEVPNLPYKLTDFTSSGLTHTYTSYSGEPNKYRVQEVVYEISFGVLNFNFDDKFIDLEMRGRNNKLLQKMKQSY
;
A
#
# COMPACT_ATOMS: atom_id res chain seq x y z
N MET A 1 2.10 96.11 -28.86
CA MET A 1 2.86 94.98 -29.37
C MET A 1 2.95 93.96 -28.23
N ARG A 2 2.04 92.95 -28.25
CA ARG A 2 1.93 91.90 -27.18
C ARG A 2 2.63 90.66 -27.67
N ILE A 3 3.66 90.26 -26.95
CA ILE A 3 4.42 89.04 -27.23
C ILE A 3 3.73 87.90 -26.42
N TYR A 4 3.22 86.89 -27.09
CA TYR A 4 2.71 85.67 -26.46
C TYR A 4 3.85 84.63 -26.38
N PHE A 5 4.15 84.20 -25.16
CA PHE A 5 5.07 83.12 -24.86
C PHE A 5 4.23 81.80 -24.88
N VAL A 6 4.59 80.92 -25.80
CA VAL A 6 4.00 79.60 -25.84
C VAL A 6 4.96 78.60 -25.11
N LEU A 7 4.49 78.09 -23.98
CA LEU A 7 5.24 77.05 -23.24
C LEU A 7 4.88 75.67 -23.90
N PHE A 8 5.93 75.03 -24.42
CA PHE A 8 5.82 73.64 -24.85
C PHE A 8 6.05 72.73 -23.63
N LEU A 9 5.02 72.01 -23.19
CA LEU A 9 5.11 71.00 -22.14
C LEU A 9 5.40 69.65 -22.82
N THR A 10 6.65 69.15 -22.72
CA THR A 10 6.99 67.81 -23.17
C THR A 10 6.71 66.82 -22.05
N SER A 11 5.65 66.05 -22.21
CA SER A 11 5.33 64.92 -21.34
C SER A 11 6.19 63.69 -21.68
N PHE A 12 7.11 63.36 -20.78
CA PHE A 12 7.86 62.07 -20.82
C PHE A 12 6.94 60.95 -20.32
N LEU A 13 6.48 60.08 -21.21
CA LEU A 13 5.81 58.83 -20.88
C LEU A 13 6.87 57.78 -20.49
N PHE A 14 7.02 57.53 -19.19
CA PHE A 14 7.74 56.38 -18.70
C PHE A 14 6.90 55.11 -18.91
N SER A 15 7.22 54.33 -19.94
CA SER A 15 6.69 53.01 -20.13
C SER A 15 7.36 52.05 -19.14
N ASN A 16 6.68 51.76 -18.03
CA ASN A 16 7.05 50.69 -17.10
C ASN A 16 6.81 49.33 -17.77
N CYS A 17 7.86 48.75 -18.34
CA CYS A 17 7.84 47.37 -18.85
C CYS A 17 7.91 46.39 -17.67
N ASN A 18 6.75 46.02 -17.12
CA ASN A 18 6.64 44.95 -16.13
C ASN A 18 6.90 43.61 -16.81
N ILE A 19 8.15 43.16 -16.82
CA ILE A 19 8.52 41.80 -17.20
C ILE A 19 8.01 40.86 -16.08
N LYS A 20 6.79 40.35 -16.25
CA LYS A 20 6.32 39.16 -15.48
C LYS A 20 7.23 38.00 -15.84
N LYS A 21 8.20 37.69 -14.96
CA LYS A 21 8.86 36.39 -14.99
C LYS A 21 7.77 35.31 -14.81
N GLN A 22 7.29 34.76 -15.91
CA GLN A 22 6.57 33.49 -15.91
C GLN A 22 7.56 32.44 -15.43
N ASN A 23 7.44 32.04 -14.18
CA ASN A 23 8.03 30.80 -13.70
C ASN A 23 7.34 29.67 -14.51
N GLN A 24 7.95 29.30 -15.62
CA GLN A 24 7.63 28.03 -16.26
C GLN A 24 8.08 26.93 -15.30
N VAL A 25 7.12 26.45 -14.50
CA VAL A 25 7.24 25.15 -13.84
C VAL A 25 7.32 24.15 -14.99
N THR A 26 8.54 23.72 -15.31
CA THR A 26 8.75 22.58 -16.20
C THR A 26 8.03 21.40 -15.56
N LYS A 27 6.82 21.08 -16.04
CA LYS A 27 6.17 19.81 -15.75
C LYS A 27 7.13 18.72 -16.24
N VAL A 28 7.85 18.10 -15.29
CA VAL A 28 8.53 16.83 -15.57
C VAL A 28 7.45 15.91 -16.11
N SER A 29 7.56 15.50 -17.36
CA SER A 29 6.58 14.58 -17.94
C SER A 29 6.63 13.29 -17.13
N LYS A 30 5.55 12.98 -16.43
CA LYS A 30 5.44 11.75 -15.67
C LYS A 30 5.31 10.60 -16.69
N ASN A 31 6.19 9.62 -16.62
CA ASN A 31 6.19 8.47 -17.54
C ASN A 31 5.04 7.48 -17.25
N SER A 32 4.17 7.80 -16.31
CA SER A 32 3.04 6.98 -15.89
C SER A 32 1.78 7.85 -15.71
N ASP A 33 0.62 7.27 -15.94
CA ASP A 33 -0.66 7.95 -15.77
C ASP A 33 -1.08 8.08 -14.31
N PHE A 34 -0.65 7.14 -13.46
CA PHE A 34 -0.80 7.13 -12.02
C PHE A 34 0.33 6.34 -11.38
N THR A 35 0.83 6.77 -10.23
CA THR A 35 1.90 6.08 -9.50
C THR A 35 1.47 5.81 -8.07
N ILE A 36 1.53 4.54 -7.67
CA ILE A 36 1.40 4.13 -6.27
C ILE A 36 2.77 3.74 -5.75
N ALA A 37 3.16 4.26 -4.59
CA ALA A 37 4.26 3.70 -3.81
C ALA A 37 3.68 2.97 -2.59
N PHE A 38 4.31 1.86 -2.18
CA PHE A 38 3.85 1.09 -1.04
C PHE A 38 4.99 0.38 -0.30
N GLY A 39 4.71 0.00 0.94
CA GLY A 39 5.66 -0.77 1.74
C GLY A 39 5.10 -1.09 3.13
N SER A 40 5.82 -1.95 3.84
CA SER A 40 5.51 -2.42 5.18
C SER A 40 6.77 -2.61 6.03
N CYS A 41 6.62 -3.02 7.28
CA CYS A 41 7.71 -3.31 8.22
C CYS A 41 8.59 -2.09 8.52
N ASN A 42 7.93 -1.09 9.14
CA ASN A 42 8.54 0.17 9.52
C ASN A 42 8.62 0.32 11.05
N LYS A 43 9.79 0.12 11.64
CA LYS A 43 10.01 0.40 13.06
C LYS A 43 10.02 1.90 13.30
N GLN A 44 9.02 2.40 14.02
CA GLN A 44 8.78 3.82 14.28
C GLN A 44 9.94 4.52 15.01
N ASN A 45 10.74 3.77 15.76
CA ASN A 45 11.91 4.28 16.49
C ASN A 45 13.22 4.26 15.67
N LYS A 46 13.17 3.81 14.40
CA LYS A 46 14.30 3.85 13.47
C LYS A 46 14.10 4.95 12.44
N THR A 47 15.20 5.60 12.06
CA THR A 47 15.19 6.52 10.92
C THR A 47 14.95 5.74 9.64
N ASN A 48 13.82 6.00 8.98
CA ASN A 48 13.56 5.44 7.67
C ASN A 48 14.16 6.34 6.59
N VAL A 49 15.27 5.89 6.03
CA VAL A 49 16.03 6.62 4.99
C VAL A 49 15.34 6.59 3.62
N LEU A 50 14.31 5.75 3.45
CA LEU A 50 13.64 5.58 2.17
C LEU A 50 12.58 6.65 1.88
N TRP A 51 12.12 7.44 2.88
CA TRP A 51 11.10 8.46 2.65
C TRP A 51 11.48 9.49 1.57
N GLN A 52 12.76 9.87 1.51
CA GLN A 52 13.24 10.76 0.46
C GLN A 52 13.27 10.07 -0.91
N GLU A 53 13.57 8.76 -0.91
CA GLU A 53 13.62 7.96 -2.13
C GLU A 53 12.21 7.71 -2.69
N VAL A 54 11.23 7.46 -1.83
CA VAL A 54 9.80 7.37 -2.19
C VAL A 54 9.36 8.65 -2.90
N LYS A 55 9.68 9.82 -2.36
CA LYS A 55 9.31 11.12 -2.94
C LYS A 55 9.88 11.36 -4.33
N LYS A 56 11.07 10.82 -4.67
CA LYS A 56 11.67 10.95 -5.99
C LYS A 56 10.83 10.29 -7.10
N ASN A 57 9.95 9.35 -6.75
CA ASN A 57 9.05 8.68 -7.68
C ASN A 57 7.73 9.44 -7.90
N ASN A 58 7.54 10.60 -7.27
CA ASN A 58 6.35 11.44 -7.37
C ASN A 58 5.03 10.65 -7.27
N PRO A 59 4.83 9.84 -6.20
CA PRO A 59 3.63 9.01 -6.09
C PRO A 59 2.38 9.86 -5.93
N ASP A 60 1.28 9.42 -6.54
CA ASP A 60 -0.06 9.98 -6.37
C ASP A 60 -0.73 9.41 -5.12
N LEU A 61 -0.22 8.28 -4.61
CA LEU A 61 -0.71 7.56 -3.45
C LEU A 61 0.42 6.82 -2.76
N TRP A 62 0.44 6.87 -1.43
CA TRP A 62 1.21 5.95 -0.60
C TRP A 62 0.28 4.93 0.05
N ILE A 63 0.64 3.65 0.01
CA ILE A 63 -0.08 2.56 0.68
C ILE A 63 0.81 1.93 1.75
N TRP A 64 0.32 1.89 2.97
CA TRP A 64 0.87 1.05 4.01
C TRP A 64 0.31 -0.38 3.89
N GLY A 65 1.19 -1.35 3.75
CA GLY A 65 0.88 -2.77 3.66
C GLY A 65 0.96 -3.50 5.01
N GLY A 66 0.74 -2.78 6.13
CA GLY A 66 0.86 -3.31 7.49
C GLY A 66 2.21 -3.02 8.15
N ASP A 67 2.35 -3.35 9.43
CA ASP A 67 3.55 -3.11 10.24
C ASP A 67 4.04 -1.66 10.16
N ILE A 68 3.10 -0.74 10.29
CA ILE A 68 3.37 0.71 10.27
C ILE A 68 4.20 1.10 11.49
N ILE A 69 3.89 0.45 12.62
CA ILE A 69 4.61 0.52 13.89
C ILE A 69 4.81 -0.88 14.47
N TYR A 70 5.79 -1.03 15.34
CA TYR A 70 6.06 -2.25 16.10
C TYR A 70 5.70 -2.01 17.58
N SER A 71 4.43 -2.19 17.90
CA SER A 71 3.90 -1.89 19.23
C SER A 71 3.83 -3.14 20.12
N ASP A 72 3.29 -4.24 19.60
CA ASP A 72 3.20 -5.55 20.29
C ASP A 72 2.73 -5.41 21.74
N THR A 73 1.56 -4.80 21.95
CA THR A 73 1.12 -4.40 23.28
C THR A 73 -0.39 -4.38 23.46
N GLU A 74 -0.87 -4.72 24.64
CA GLU A 74 -2.23 -4.44 25.10
C GLU A 74 -2.36 -3.04 25.75
N ASN A 75 -1.25 -2.33 25.93
CA ASN A 75 -1.25 -0.97 26.46
C ASN A 75 -1.53 0.04 25.34
N MET A 76 -2.76 0.50 25.27
CA MET A 76 -3.22 1.44 24.22
C MET A 76 -2.54 2.81 24.31
N SER A 77 -2.05 3.22 25.47
CA SER A 77 -1.27 4.47 25.59
C SER A 77 0.10 4.32 24.95
N LYS A 78 0.75 3.15 25.09
CA LYS A 78 1.99 2.84 24.37
C LYS A 78 1.76 2.81 22.86
N MET A 79 0.74 2.09 22.40
CA MET A 79 0.41 2.02 20.96
C MET A 79 0.15 3.40 20.37
N LYS A 80 -0.58 4.26 21.07
CA LYS A 80 -0.80 5.65 20.68
C LYS A 80 0.53 6.41 20.55
N SER A 81 1.41 6.30 21.56
CA SER A 81 2.74 6.94 21.55
C SER A 81 3.62 6.43 20.39
N ASP A 82 3.52 5.16 20.02
CA ASP A 82 4.25 4.59 18.90
C ASP A 82 3.79 5.20 17.56
N TYR A 83 2.48 5.39 17.35
CA TYR A 83 1.95 6.13 16.20
C TYR A 83 2.39 7.60 16.20
N GLU A 84 2.33 8.27 17.37
CA GLU A 84 2.79 9.66 17.50
C GLU A 84 4.29 9.79 17.19
N THR A 85 5.09 8.81 17.55
CA THR A 85 6.52 8.75 17.20
C THR A 85 6.72 8.73 15.70
N LEU A 86 5.98 7.93 14.96
CA LEU A 86 6.04 7.93 13.49
C LEU A 86 5.55 9.27 12.91
N LEU A 87 4.43 9.79 13.39
CA LEU A 87 3.89 11.07 12.93
C LEU A 87 4.82 12.26 13.23
N SER A 88 5.70 12.15 14.22
CA SER A 88 6.68 13.18 14.56
C SER A 88 7.88 13.21 13.60
N GLN A 89 8.12 12.11 12.85
CA GLN A 89 9.23 12.03 11.91
C GLN A 89 9.03 13.01 10.73
N GLU A 90 9.89 14.00 10.62
CA GLU A 90 9.80 15.09 9.64
C GLU A 90 9.73 14.55 8.18
N ALA A 91 10.51 13.52 7.87
CA ALA A 91 10.53 12.94 6.52
C ALA A 91 9.22 12.27 6.15
N TYR A 92 8.56 11.55 7.09
CA TYR A 92 7.23 10.97 6.91
C TYR A 92 6.15 12.05 6.83
N LYS A 93 6.17 13.02 7.74
CA LYS A 93 5.25 14.16 7.74
C LYS A 93 5.29 14.90 6.40
N ASN A 94 6.47 15.13 5.85
CA ASN A 94 6.66 15.76 4.55
C ASN A 94 6.10 14.94 3.36
N LEU A 95 6.05 13.61 3.47
CA LEU A 95 5.37 12.76 2.50
C LEU A 95 3.85 12.86 2.70
N ALA A 96 3.37 12.62 3.92
CA ALA A 96 1.95 12.55 4.25
C ALA A 96 1.18 13.86 3.99
N ASN A 97 1.86 15.02 4.10
CA ASN A 97 1.29 16.33 3.76
C ASN A 97 1.09 16.56 2.26
N LYS A 98 1.73 15.75 1.39
CA LYS A 98 1.72 15.95 -0.07
C LYS A 98 1.04 14.83 -0.83
N VAL A 99 1.04 13.64 -0.25
CA VAL A 99 0.57 12.41 -0.90
C VAL A 99 -0.55 11.81 -0.07
N PRO A 100 -1.71 11.49 -0.64
CA PRO A 100 -2.74 10.74 0.04
C PRO A 100 -2.21 9.43 0.62
N ILE A 101 -2.66 9.07 1.81
CA ILE A 101 -2.26 7.85 2.51
C ILE A 101 -3.44 6.90 2.60
N LEU A 102 -3.25 5.67 2.17
CA LEU A 102 -4.11 4.54 2.51
C LEU A 102 -3.33 3.52 3.32
N ALA A 103 -4.01 2.75 4.15
CA ALA A 103 -3.34 1.78 5.01
C ALA A 103 -4.21 0.59 5.37
N THR A 104 -3.59 -0.57 5.47
CA THR A 104 -4.02 -1.67 6.33
C THR A 104 -3.01 -1.85 7.45
N TRP A 105 -3.40 -2.52 8.52
CA TRP A 105 -2.49 -2.96 9.58
C TRP A 105 -1.97 -4.37 9.34
N ASP A 106 -0.95 -4.76 10.14
CA ASP A 106 -0.56 -6.14 10.30
C ASP A 106 -0.45 -6.47 11.81
N ASP A 107 0.21 -7.52 12.21
CA ASP A 107 0.21 -8.04 13.56
C ASP A 107 0.86 -7.11 14.58
N HIS A 108 1.96 -6.45 14.23
CA HIS A 108 2.68 -5.56 15.15
C HIS A 108 1.94 -4.25 15.47
N ASP A 109 1.22 -3.69 14.51
CA ASP A 109 0.37 -2.51 14.74
C ASP A 109 -1.08 -2.87 15.10
N TYR A 110 -1.51 -4.13 14.88
CA TYR A 110 -2.71 -4.68 15.48
C TYR A 110 -2.56 -4.88 16.99
N GLY A 111 -1.38 -5.36 17.43
CA GLY A 111 -0.99 -5.35 18.83
C GLY A 111 -0.39 -6.62 19.40
N VAL A 112 -0.33 -7.71 18.64
CA VAL A 112 0.30 -8.96 19.07
C VAL A 112 0.80 -9.76 17.86
N ASN A 113 2.05 -10.18 17.90
CA ASN A 113 2.71 -10.93 16.83
C ASN A 113 1.88 -12.17 16.42
N ASP A 114 1.63 -12.32 15.11
CA ASP A 114 0.73 -13.29 14.49
C ASP A 114 -0.68 -13.32 15.14
N GLY A 115 -1.16 -12.20 15.68
CA GLY A 115 -2.45 -12.08 16.35
C GLY A 115 -3.63 -12.09 15.37
N GLY A 116 -4.77 -12.53 15.87
CA GLY A 116 -6.04 -12.62 15.14
C GLY A 116 -7.23 -12.30 16.04
N ILE A 117 -8.32 -13.01 15.82
CA ILE A 117 -9.60 -12.79 16.50
C ILE A 117 -9.51 -12.84 18.03
N GLU A 118 -8.50 -13.55 18.54
CA GLU A 118 -8.26 -13.72 19.97
C GLU A 118 -7.71 -12.48 20.69
N PHE A 119 -7.23 -11.46 19.95
CA PHE A 119 -6.67 -10.27 20.58
C PHE A 119 -7.74 -9.45 21.28
N SER A 120 -7.62 -9.33 22.60
CA SER A 120 -8.63 -8.72 23.46
C SER A 120 -8.83 -7.23 23.21
N LYS A 121 -7.79 -6.53 22.73
CA LYS A 121 -7.77 -5.07 22.52
C LYS A 121 -8.01 -4.63 21.08
N LYS A 122 -8.47 -5.52 20.21
CA LYS A 122 -8.64 -5.25 18.78
C LYS A 122 -9.54 -4.04 18.46
N GLN A 123 -10.58 -3.80 19.26
CA GLN A 123 -11.48 -2.65 19.06
C GLN A 123 -10.81 -1.33 19.43
N GLU A 124 -10.04 -1.32 20.51
CA GLU A 124 -9.28 -0.14 20.94
C GLU A 124 -8.13 0.13 19.97
N ALA A 125 -7.41 -0.90 19.51
CA ALA A 125 -6.38 -0.79 18.48
C ALA A 125 -6.96 -0.22 17.19
N GLN A 126 -8.14 -0.68 16.74
CA GLN A 126 -8.84 -0.13 15.59
C GLN A 126 -9.10 1.38 15.72
N LYS A 127 -9.52 1.84 16.88
CA LYS A 127 -9.76 3.28 17.13
C LYS A 127 -8.48 4.10 16.97
N LEU A 128 -7.36 3.61 17.53
CA LEU A 128 -6.05 4.27 17.40
C LEU A 128 -5.53 4.27 15.97
N PHE A 129 -5.68 3.17 15.25
CA PHE A 129 -5.33 3.07 13.83
C PHE A 129 -6.11 4.08 12.98
N LEU A 130 -7.42 4.19 13.20
CA LEU A 130 -8.26 5.15 12.48
C LEU A 130 -7.96 6.60 12.89
N ASP A 131 -7.55 6.83 14.14
CA ASP A 131 -7.08 8.15 14.59
C ASP A 131 -5.74 8.52 13.95
N PHE A 132 -4.80 7.58 13.85
CA PHE A 132 -3.54 7.74 13.12
C PHE A 132 -3.76 8.15 11.66
N LEU A 133 -4.74 7.56 10.99
CA LEU A 133 -5.10 7.88 9.60
C LEU A 133 -5.91 9.17 9.46
N GLY A 134 -6.23 9.86 10.55
CA GLY A 134 -7.06 11.07 10.51
C GLY A 134 -8.50 10.82 10.03
N VAL A 135 -9.01 9.60 10.19
CA VAL A 135 -10.39 9.27 9.81
C VAL A 135 -11.37 10.06 10.67
N SER A 136 -12.31 10.76 10.01
CA SER A 136 -13.33 11.57 10.70
C SER A 136 -14.04 10.79 11.80
N LYS A 137 -14.33 11.44 12.93
CA LYS A 137 -15.07 10.82 14.05
C LYS A 137 -16.48 10.35 13.67
N ASN A 138 -17.07 10.94 12.62
CA ASN A 138 -18.40 10.58 12.10
C ASN A 138 -18.35 9.59 10.94
N SER A 139 -17.18 9.04 10.62
CA SER A 139 -17.04 8.07 9.54
C SER A 139 -17.68 6.73 9.88
N ALA A 140 -18.41 6.12 8.93
CA ALA A 140 -18.96 4.77 9.08
C ALA A 140 -17.89 3.71 9.36
N ARG A 141 -16.63 3.94 8.95
CA ARG A 141 -15.49 3.07 9.29
C ARG A 141 -15.27 2.88 10.79
N ARG A 142 -15.79 3.79 11.64
CA ARG A 142 -15.61 3.72 13.09
C ARG A 142 -16.66 2.86 13.80
N SER A 143 -17.76 2.55 13.10
CA SER A 143 -18.83 1.67 13.59
C SER A 143 -18.79 0.28 12.97
N GLN A 144 -17.97 0.05 11.96
CA GLN A 144 -17.76 -1.28 11.42
C GLN A 144 -16.73 -2.05 12.25
N GLU A 145 -16.80 -3.37 12.29
CA GLU A 145 -15.75 -4.23 12.82
C GLU A 145 -14.65 -4.39 11.77
N GLY A 146 -13.38 -4.23 12.20
CA GLY A 146 -12.22 -4.26 11.32
C GLY A 146 -11.99 -2.96 10.54
N ILE A 147 -10.85 -2.90 9.86
CA ILE A 147 -10.37 -1.67 9.21
C ILE A 147 -10.44 -1.71 7.68
N TYR A 148 -10.99 -2.81 7.10
CA TYR A 148 -11.10 -2.95 5.65
C TYR A 148 -11.85 -1.77 5.02
N TYR A 149 -11.38 -1.37 3.83
CA TYR A 149 -11.86 -0.17 3.16
C TYR A 149 -11.48 -0.18 1.69
N SER A 150 -12.28 0.46 0.85
CA SER A 150 -11.92 0.70 -0.54
C SER A 150 -11.94 2.18 -0.88
N LYS A 151 -11.12 2.57 -1.86
CA LYS A 151 -11.11 3.92 -2.41
C LYS A 151 -10.82 3.90 -3.89
N LYS A 152 -11.71 4.51 -4.66
CA LYS A 152 -11.55 4.69 -6.09
C LYS A 152 -10.82 6.00 -6.39
N PHE A 153 -9.84 5.92 -7.29
CA PHE A 153 -9.14 7.05 -7.89
C PHE A 153 -9.52 7.14 -9.36
N ILE A 154 -9.90 8.31 -9.80
CA ILE A 154 -10.33 8.59 -11.17
C ILE A 154 -9.37 9.62 -11.74
N THR A 155 -8.79 9.32 -12.90
CA THR A 155 -7.94 10.22 -13.68
C THR A 155 -8.64 10.56 -14.99
N THR A 156 -8.04 11.41 -15.80
CA THR A 156 -8.54 11.72 -17.16
C THR A 156 -8.39 10.52 -18.11
N LYS A 157 -7.56 9.52 -17.79
CA LYS A 157 -7.28 8.36 -18.65
C LYS A 157 -7.94 7.07 -18.18
N GLY A 158 -8.25 6.94 -16.91
CA GLY A 158 -8.82 5.72 -16.36
C GLY A 158 -9.00 5.77 -14.85
N SER A 159 -9.24 4.62 -14.25
CA SER A 159 -9.55 4.53 -12.82
C SER A 159 -8.93 3.31 -12.16
N ILE A 160 -8.57 3.48 -10.88
CA ILE A 160 -8.03 2.43 -10.01
C ILE A 160 -8.93 2.32 -8.80
N ASN A 161 -9.33 1.11 -8.44
CA ASN A 161 -9.95 0.81 -7.15
C ASN A 161 -8.92 0.16 -6.24
N VAL A 162 -8.60 0.79 -5.11
CA VAL A 162 -7.70 0.24 -4.08
C VAL A 162 -8.57 -0.35 -2.98
N ILE A 163 -8.41 -1.64 -2.73
CA ILE A 163 -9.20 -2.45 -1.80
C ILE A 163 -8.25 -2.93 -0.70
N LEU A 164 -8.39 -2.38 0.49
CA LEU A 164 -7.58 -2.72 1.66
C LEU A 164 -8.30 -3.80 2.47
N LEU A 165 -7.65 -4.93 2.66
CA LEU A 165 -8.15 -6.02 3.48
C LEU A 165 -7.67 -5.87 4.92
N ASP A 166 -8.47 -6.33 5.86
CA ASP A 166 -8.10 -6.57 7.25
C ASP A 166 -7.86 -8.07 7.44
N THR A 167 -6.62 -8.47 7.54
CA THR A 167 -6.22 -9.87 7.70
C THR A 167 -6.02 -10.26 9.18
N ARG A 168 -6.45 -9.40 10.13
CA ARG A 168 -6.23 -9.60 11.57
C ARG A 168 -7.51 -9.73 12.36
N TYR A 169 -8.43 -8.78 12.23
CA TYR A 169 -9.60 -8.62 13.12
C TYR A 169 -10.48 -9.88 13.19
N PHE A 170 -10.63 -10.59 12.07
CA PHE A 170 -11.48 -11.77 11.93
C PHE A 170 -10.69 -13.07 11.82
N ARG A 171 -9.37 -13.00 11.61
CA ARG A 171 -8.55 -14.16 11.35
C ARG A 171 -8.59 -15.13 12.53
N THR A 172 -9.02 -16.34 12.26
CA THR A 172 -9.06 -17.42 13.24
C THR A 172 -7.68 -17.99 13.51
N LYS A 173 -7.57 -18.81 14.55
CA LYS A 173 -6.31 -19.31 15.06
C LYS A 173 -5.49 -20.08 14.02
N LEU A 174 -4.19 -19.85 13.98
CA LEU A 174 -3.23 -20.61 13.16
C LEU A 174 -2.90 -21.95 13.79
N THR A 175 -2.70 -22.99 12.97
CA THR A 175 -2.26 -24.30 13.43
C THR A 175 -0.73 -24.33 13.54
N LYS A 176 -0.22 -24.45 14.76
CA LYS A 176 1.21 -24.56 15.01
C LYS A 176 1.79 -25.85 14.41
N ALA A 177 2.94 -25.71 13.75
CA ALA A 177 3.69 -26.85 13.25
C ALA A 177 4.47 -27.57 14.37
N LYS A 178 4.85 -28.82 14.10
CA LYS A 178 5.88 -29.53 14.87
C LYS A 178 7.21 -29.42 14.12
N GLY A 179 8.27 -28.99 14.78
CA GLY A 179 9.60 -28.89 14.19
C GLY A 179 9.98 -27.47 13.76
N LYS A 180 10.67 -27.34 12.62
CA LYS A 180 11.27 -26.05 12.18
C LYS A 180 10.31 -25.02 11.62
N ARG A 181 9.17 -25.45 11.09
CA ARG A 181 8.12 -24.55 10.60
C ARG A 181 7.37 -23.96 11.77
N ARG A 182 6.92 -22.71 11.65
CA ARG A 182 6.10 -22.05 12.68
C ARG A 182 4.65 -22.52 12.58
N TYR A 183 4.13 -22.59 11.35
CA TYR A 183 2.75 -22.97 11.06
C TYR A 183 2.66 -24.01 9.95
N VAL A 184 1.51 -24.70 9.95
CA VAL A 184 1.03 -25.58 8.88
C VAL A 184 -0.36 -25.13 8.47
N PRO A 185 -0.81 -25.49 7.25
CA PRO A 185 -2.18 -25.22 6.84
C PRO A 185 -3.20 -25.79 7.81
N ASN A 186 -4.25 -25.03 8.10
CA ASN A 186 -5.44 -25.54 8.77
C ASN A 186 -6.09 -26.62 7.90
N LYS A 187 -6.93 -27.47 8.48
CA LYS A 187 -7.70 -28.40 7.67
C LYS A 187 -8.57 -27.62 6.68
N ASN A 188 -8.76 -28.19 5.48
CA ASN A 188 -9.53 -27.51 4.46
C ASN A 188 -10.96 -27.21 4.94
N GLY A 189 -11.37 -25.94 4.77
CA GLY A 189 -12.65 -25.42 5.25
C GLY A 189 -12.67 -24.98 6.72
N GLU A 190 -11.59 -25.19 7.49
CA GLU A 190 -11.50 -24.74 8.88
C GLU A 190 -10.90 -23.33 8.98
N GLY A 191 -11.60 -22.46 9.72
CA GLY A 191 -11.16 -21.09 10.01
C GLY A 191 -11.43 -20.11 8.86
N THR A 192 -10.96 -18.89 9.06
CA THR A 192 -11.10 -17.79 8.09
C THR A 192 -10.04 -16.73 8.33
N ILE A 193 -9.68 -15.99 7.29
CA ILE A 193 -8.86 -14.78 7.37
C ILE A 193 -9.76 -13.54 7.49
N LEU A 194 -10.74 -13.42 6.60
CA LEU A 194 -11.53 -12.19 6.47
C LEU A 194 -12.85 -12.22 7.25
N GLY A 195 -13.33 -13.39 7.70
CA GLY A 195 -14.66 -13.51 8.28
C GLY A 195 -15.77 -13.31 7.25
N LYS A 196 -17.02 -13.55 7.66
CA LYS A 196 -18.18 -13.54 6.77
C LYS A 196 -18.49 -12.15 6.20
N GLU A 197 -18.48 -11.15 7.06
CA GLU A 197 -18.88 -9.79 6.74
C GLU A 197 -17.90 -9.15 5.74
N GLN A 198 -16.61 -9.25 5.98
CA GLN A 198 -15.60 -8.73 5.07
C GLN A 198 -15.57 -9.50 3.74
N TRP A 199 -15.78 -10.83 3.75
CA TRP A 199 -15.92 -11.58 2.51
C TRP A 199 -17.09 -11.10 1.65
N SER A 200 -18.26 -10.87 2.27
CA SER A 200 -19.44 -10.34 1.57
C SER A 200 -19.16 -8.95 1.00
N TRP A 201 -18.47 -8.11 1.77
CA TRP A 201 -18.07 -6.79 1.33
C TRP A 201 -17.08 -6.85 0.16
N LEU A 202 -16.02 -7.68 0.24
CA LEU A 202 -15.03 -7.82 -0.83
C LEU A 202 -15.68 -8.30 -2.13
N GLN A 203 -16.58 -9.28 -2.05
CA GLN A 203 -17.33 -9.77 -3.20
C GLN A 203 -18.18 -8.66 -3.83
N ASN A 204 -18.85 -7.84 -3.02
CA ASN A 204 -19.62 -6.71 -3.51
C ASN A 204 -18.72 -5.64 -4.15
N GLU A 205 -17.58 -5.31 -3.54
CA GLU A 205 -16.61 -4.36 -4.09
C GLU A 205 -16.12 -4.78 -5.47
N LEU A 206 -15.72 -6.03 -5.63
CA LEU A 206 -15.24 -6.56 -6.90
C LEU A 206 -16.36 -6.68 -7.95
N ASN A 207 -17.54 -7.19 -7.58
CA ASN A 207 -18.68 -7.33 -8.50
C ASN A 207 -19.17 -5.99 -9.05
N ASN A 208 -19.09 -4.93 -8.25
CA ASN A 208 -19.53 -3.58 -8.64
C ASN A 208 -18.41 -2.73 -9.22
N SER A 209 -17.15 -3.21 -9.21
CA SER A 209 -16.04 -2.44 -9.71
C SER A 209 -16.14 -2.22 -11.21
N LYS A 210 -16.06 -0.95 -11.63
CA LYS A 210 -15.92 -0.53 -13.02
C LYS A 210 -14.54 0.07 -13.29
N ALA A 211 -13.61 -0.10 -12.34
CA ALA A 211 -12.26 0.39 -12.47
C ALA A 211 -11.49 -0.39 -13.52
N ASP A 212 -10.52 0.27 -14.17
CA ASP A 212 -9.62 -0.38 -15.13
C ASP A 212 -8.63 -1.30 -14.43
N PHE A 213 -8.21 -0.91 -13.20
CA PHE A 213 -7.36 -1.73 -12.34
C PHE A 213 -7.95 -1.81 -10.92
N ASN A 214 -7.81 -2.99 -10.30
CA ASN A 214 -8.21 -3.26 -8.94
C ASN A 214 -6.98 -3.73 -8.14
N VAL A 215 -6.54 -2.96 -7.17
CA VAL A 215 -5.39 -3.27 -6.33
C VAL A 215 -5.91 -3.75 -4.98
N ILE A 216 -5.74 -5.04 -4.71
CA ILE A 216 -6.12 -5.65 -3.42
C ILE A 216 -4.88 -5.68 -2.54
N VAL A 217 -4.96 -5.03 -1.39
CA VAL A 217 -3.87 -4.93 -0.42
C VAL A 217 -4.15 -5.87 0.74
N SER A 218 -3.29 -6.87 0.88
CA SER A 218 -3.24 -7.80 2.01
C SER A 218 -1.98 -7.49 2.82
N SER A 219 -2.05 -7.55 4.14
CA SER A 219 -0.84 -7.35 4.95
C SER A 219 0.10 -8.54 4.90
N ILE A 220 -0.43 -9.76 4.75
CA ILE A 220 0.33 -11.02 4.62
C ILE A 220 0.30 -11.56 3.20
N GLN A 221 1.29 -12.37 2.82
CA GLN A 221 1.40 -12.95 1.48
C GLN A 221 0.21 -13.83 1.13
N VAL A 222 -0.29 -13.68 -0.12
CA VAL A 222 -1.44 -14.42 -0.63
C VAL A 222 -1.02 -15.68 -1.38
N LEU A 223 -0.08 -15.57 -2.33
CA LEU A 223 0.33 -16.68 -3.17
C LEU A 223 1.42 -17.54 -2.54
N SER A 224 2.42 -16.92 -1.91
CA SER A 224 3.50 -17.67 -1.24
C SER A 224 2.94 -18.42 -0.02
N SER A 225 3.11 -19.74 0.02
CA SER A 225 2.46 -20.61 1.02
C SER A 225 3.35 -21.70 1.62
N GLU A 226 4.64 -21.76 1.21
CA GLU A 226 5.50 -22.90 1.52
C GLU A 226 6.59 -22.59 2.56
N HIS A 227 6.80 -21.32 2.91
CA HIS A 227 7.86 -20.87 3.82
C HIS A 227 7.66 -21.26 5.29
N GLY A 228 6.45 -21.62 5.70
CA GLY A 228 6.15 -22.12 7.05
C GLY A 228 5.93 -21.04 8.12
N PHE A 229 5.84 -19.77 7.74
CA PHE A 229 5.38 -18.64 8.55
C PHE A 229 3.90 -18.33 8.25
N GLU A 230 3.36 -17.23 8.77
CA GLU A 230 2.00 -16.82 8.47
C GLU A 230 1.83 -16.44 6.99
N THR A 231 0.72 -16.85 6.40
CA THR A 231 0.35 -16.61 5.00
C THR A 231 -1.10 -16.99 4.78
N TRP A 232 -1.73 -16.52 3.71
CA TRP A 232 -3.04 -17.02 3.27
C TRP A 232 -3.04 -18.54 3.05
N GLY A 233 -1.90 -19.13 2.68
CA GLY A 233 -1.73 -20.57 2.55
C GLY A 233 -1.98 -21.39 3.83
N ASN A 234 -2.05 -20.72 5.01
CA ASN A 234 -2.53 -21.36 6.23
C ASN A 234 -4.05 -21.65 6.19
N PHE A 235 -4.79 -21.02 5.30
CA PHE A 235 -6.21 -21.22 5.04
C PHE A 235 -6.45 -21.49 3.54
N PRO A 236 -6.07 -22.68 3.02
CA PRO A 236 -6.05 -22.95 1.58
C PRO A 236 -7.37 -22.66 0.88
N HIS A 237 -8.49 -22.98 1.51
CA HIS A 237 -9.84 -22.73 1.00
C HIS A 237 -10.14 -21.22 0.84
N GLU A 238 -9.51 -20.35 1.63
CA GLU A 238 -9.67 -18.89 1.50
C GLU A 238 -8.85 -18.35 0.31
N VAL A 239 -7.70 -18.96 -0.01
CA VAL A 239 -6.94 -18.65 -1.23
C VAL A 239 -7.76 -19.01 -2.47
N ASP A 240 -8.37 -20.20 -2.48
CA ASP A 240 -9.21 -20.65 -3.59
C ASP A 240 -10.45 -19.75 -3.72
N LYS A 241 -11.12 -19.43 -2.61
CA LYS A 241 -12.26 -18.51 -2.58
C LYS A 241 -11.90 -17.12 -3.11
N LEU A 242 -10.70 -16.58 -2.80
CA LEU A 242 -10.25 -15.30 -3.35
C LEU A 242 -10.10 -15.36 -4.87
N LYS A 243 -9.48 -16.41 -5.39
CA LYS A 243 -9.34 -16.64 -6.85
C LYS A 243 -10.72 -16.73 -7.52
N GLU A 244 -11.62 -17.51 -6.96
CA GLU A 244 -12.99 -17.66 -7.46
C GLU A 244 -13.77 -16.33 -7.44
N THR A 245 -13.61 -15.54 -6.38
CA THR A 245 -14.21 -14.21 -6.26
C THR A 245 -13.67 -13.25 -7.33
N ILE A 246 -12.37 -13.27 -7.59
CA ILE A 246 -11.75 -12.47 -8.65
C ILE A 246 -12.31 -12.88 -10.02
N ILE A 247 -12.38 -14.18 -10.32
CA ILE A 247 -12.88 -14.68 -11.60
C ILE A 247 -14.36 -14.33 -11.79
N SER A 248 -15.19 -14.64 -10.80
CA SER A 248 -16.65 -14.49 -10.90
C SER A 248 -17.08 -13.03 -10.98
N SER A 249 -16.34 -12.12 -10.33
CA SER A 249 -16.62 -10.68 -10.35
C SER A 249 -16.38 -10.04 -11.71
N LYS A 250 -15.52 -10.64 -12.55
CA LYS A 250 -15.03 -10.04 -13.81
C LYS A 250 -14.37 -8.66 -13.60
N ALA A 251 -13.88 -8.37 -12.40
CA ALA A 251 -13.12 -7.16 -12.10
C ALA A 251 -11.85 -7.14 -12.94
N LYS A 252 -11.58 -6.00 -13.59
CA LYS A 252 -10.43 -5.86 -14.50
C LYS A 252 -9.15 -5.60 -13.73
N GLY A 253 -8.01 -6.01 -14.31
CA GLY A 253 -6.69 -5.61 -13.87
C GLY A 253 -6.42 -5.84 -12.38
N VAL A 254 -6.70 -7.05 -11.86
CA VAL A 254 -6.50 -7.35 -10.44
C VAL A 254 -5.04 -7.62 -10.14
N LEU A 255 -4.50 -6.89 -9.17
CA LEU A 255 -3.16 -7.03 -8.61
C LEU A 255 -3.26 -7.19 -7.10
N LEU A 256 -2.46 -8.09 -6.52
CA LEU A 256 -2.34 -8.26 -5.07
C LEU A 256 -1.07 -7.58 -4.57
N LEU A 257 -1.16 -6.89 -3.43
CA LEU A 257 -0.02 -6.34 -2.70
C LEU A 257 0.03 -6.97 -1.31
N SER A 258 1.24 -7.28 -0.84
CA SER A 258 1.45 -7.89 0.47
C SER A 258 2.70 -7.38 1.20
N GLY A 259 2.82 -7.71 2.49
CA GLY A 259 3.87 -7.28 3.40
C GLY A 259 4.41 -8.42 4.28
N ASP A 260 4.62 -8.17 5.60
CA ASP A 260 4.98 -9.11 6.68
C ASP A 260 6.42 -9.69 6.61
N ARG A 261 6.85 -10.21 5.49
CA ARG A 261 7.95 -11.17 5.37
C ARG A 261 9.37 -10.62 5.53
N HIS A 262 9.55 -9.31 5.71
CA HIS A 262 10.87 -8.64 5.76
C HIS A 262 11.74 -8.91 4.52
N ILE A 263 11.11 -9.22 3.40
CA ILE A 263 11.69 -9.33 2.06
C ILE A 263 10.76 -8.69 1.04
N SER A 264 11.24 -8.45 -0.17
CA SER A 264 10.39 -8.10 -1.30
C SER A 264 10.54 -9.13 -2.41
N GLU A 265 9.43 -9.59 -2.97
CA GLU A 265 9.41 -10.57 -4.05
C GLU A 265 8.17 -10.42 -4.94
N PHE A 266 8.27 -10.93 -6.17
CA PHE A 266 7.13 -11.13 -7.06
C PHE A 266 6.72 -12.59 -7.04
N SER A 267 5.43 -12.84 -6.89
CA SER A 267 4.83 -14.16 -7.07
C SER A 267 3.77 -14.09 -8.14
N GLN A 268 3.74 -15.07 -9.07
CA GLN A 268 2.75 -15.15 -10.14
C GLN A 268 2.18 -16.55 -10.27
N THR A 269 0.90 -16.63 -10.61
CA THR A 269 0.25 -17.89 -10.97
C THR A 269 -0.73 -17.69 -12.12
N GLU A 270 -0.86 -18.71 -12.96
CA GLU A 270 -1.99 -18.81 -13.87
C GLU A 270 -3.22 -19.28 -13.09
N VAL A 271 -4.34 -18.64 -13.34
CA VAL A 271 -5.63 -19.00 -12.74
C VAL A 271 -6.60 -19.29 -13.88
N PRO A 272 -7.19 -20.50 -13.95
CA PRO A 272 -8.13 -20.84 -15.02
C PRO A 272 -9.23 -19.78 -15.14
N ASN A 273 -9.56 -19.39 -16.37
CA ASN A 273 -10.55 -18.35 -16.71
C ASN A 273 -10.17 -16.91 -16.31
N LEU A 274 -8.97 -16.65 -15.83
CA LEU A 274 -8.42 -15.30 -15.70
C LEU A 274 -7.54 -15.02 -16.93
N PRO A 275 -7.76 -13.94 -17.70
CA PRO A 275 -7.03 -13.69 -18.95
C PRO A 275 -5.59 -13.23 -18.77
N TYR A 276 -5.11 -13.09 -17.54
CA TYR A 276 -3.76 -12.67 -17.17
C TYR A 276 -3.26 -13.48 -15.95
N LYS A 277 -1.97 -13.48 -15.70
CA LYS A 277 -1.40 -14.10 -14.50
C LYS A 277 -1.75 -13.27 -13.29
N LEU A 278 -2.29 -13.91 -12.25
CA LEU A 278 -2.49 -13.24 -10.96
C LEU A 278 -1.14 -13.02 -10.29
N THR A 279 -0.84 -11.77 -9.98
CA THR A 279 0.42 -11.34 -9.36
C THR A 279 0.18 -10.92 -7.93
N ASP A 280 1.06 -11.36 -7.02
CA ASP A 280 1.20 -10.89 -5.65
C ASP A 280 2.58 -10.21 -5.52
N PHE A 281 2.60 -8.90 -5.29
CA PHE A 281 3.80 -8.13 -5.08
C PHE A 281 4.00 -7.88 -3.60
N THR A 282 4.94 -8.56 -3.00
CA THR A 282 5.36 -8.36 -1.61
C THR A 282 6.39 -7.24 -1.53
N SER A 283 6.17 -6.23 -0.67
CA SER A 283 7.15 -5.19 -0.34
C SER A 283 7.19 -4.98 1.17
N SER A 284 8.17 -5.60 1.80
CA SER A 284 8.25 -5.75 3.25
C SER A 284 9.68 -5.55 3.77
N GLY A 285 10.07 -4.29 3.99
CA GLY A 285 11.43 -4.02 4.43
C GLY A 285 11.79 -2.53 4.47
N LEU A 286 10.90 -1.66 4.97
CA LEU A 286 11.15 -0.23 4.96
C LEU A 286 12.29 0.20 5.89
N THR A 287 12.42 -0.39 7.08
CA THR A 287 13.49 -0.02 8.03
C THR A 287 14.39 -1.17 8.41
N HIS A 288 13.99 -2.38 8.12
CA HIS A 288 14.74 -3.60 8.41
C HIS A 288 14.24 -4.75 7.55
N THR A 289 15.11 -5.71 7.31
CA THR A 289 14.86 -6.86 6.44
C THR A 289 15.40 -8.14 7.09
N TYR A 290 15.05 -9.28 6.49
CA TYR A 290 15.63 -10.57 6.85
C TYR A 290 16.99 -10.73 6.17
N THR A 291 18.02 -10.05 6.72
CA THR A 291 19.37 -9.99 6.12
C THR A 291 20.08 -11.33 6.04
N SER A 292 19.68 -12.32 6.87
CA SER A 292 20.19 -13.71 6.84
C SER A 292 19.37 -14.61 5.92
N TYR A 293 18.63 -14.04 4.96
CA TYR A 293 17.87 -14.82 3.99
C TYR A 293 18.76 -15.80 3.24
N SER A 294 18.44 -17.09 3.35
CA SER A 294 19.21 -18.19 2.76
C SER A 294 18.39 -19.01 1.75
N GLY A 295 17.20 -18.49 1.41
CA GLY A 295 16.23 -19.15 0.55
C GLY A 295 15.03 -19.68 1.33
N GLU A 296 13.86 -19.42 0.79
CA GLU A 296 12.57 -19.97 1.27
C GLU A 296 11.81 -20.53 0.07
N PRO A 297 11.12 -21.68 0.22
CA PRO A 297 10.35 -22.23 -0.88
C PRO A 297 9.15 -21.34 -1.20
N ASN A 298 9.00 -21.02 -2.47
CA ASN A 298 7.85 -20.35 -3.05
C ASN A 298 7.75 -20.74 -4.53
N LYS A 299 6.87 -21.68 -4.85
CA LYS A 299 6.68 -22.19 -6.22
C LYS A 299 6.13 -21.14 -7.21
N TYR A 300 5.62 -20.03 -6.70
CA TYR A 300 5.08 -18.94 -7.50
C TYR A 300 6.07 -17.80 -7.70
N ARG A 301 7.25 -17.89 -7.09
CA ARG A 301 8.26 -16.82 -7.19
C ARG A 301 8.70 -16.60 -8.62
N VAL A 302 8.75 -15.34 -9.01
CA VAL A 302 9.30 -14.87 -10.28
C VAL A 302 10.46 -13.94 -9.98
N GLN A 303 11.62 -14.17 -10.59
CA GLN A 303 12.85 -13.42 -10.32
C GLN A 303 13.43 -13.67 -8.91
N GLU A 304 14.39 -12.85 -8.50
CA GLU A 304 15.12 -13.01 -7.24
C GLU A 304 14.40 -12.31 -6.07
N VAL A 305 14.69 -12.75 -4.86
CA VAL A 305 14.23 -12.11 -3.64
C VAL A 305 15.11 -10.90 -3.33
N VAL A 306 14.47 -9.77 -3.00
CA VAL A 306 15.16 -8.60 -2.46
C VAL A 306 15.06 -8.64 -0.94
N TYR A 307 16.21 -8.75 -0.26
CA TYR A 307 16.33 -8.78 1.20
C TYR A 307 17.19 -7.63 1.76
N GLU A 308 17.31 -6.55 0.99
CA GLU A 308 17.77 -5.24 1.46
C GLU A 308 16.58 -4.29 1.64
N ILE A 309 16.73 -3.19 2.40
CA ILE A 309 15.64 -2.26 2.63
C ILE A 309 15.13 -1.68 1.31
N SER A 310 13.82 -1.75 1.14
CA SER A 310 13.16 -1.43 -0.13
C SER A 310 11.71 -1.03 0.06
N PHE A 311 11.14 -0.46 -1.01
CA PHE A 311 9.74 -0.14 -1.18
C PHE A 311 9.29 -0.48 -2.59
N GLY A 312 8.00 -0.72 -2.75
CA GLY A 312 7.39 -1.00 -4.04
C GLY A 312 6.90 0.27 -4.73
N VAL A 313 6.98 0.28 -6.06
CA VAL A 313 6.39 1.32 -6.92
C VAL A 313 5.60 0.65 -8.03
N LEU A 314 4.38 1.13 -8.24
CA LEU A 314 3.48 0.71 -9.32
C LEU A 314 3.25 1.90 -10.25
N ASN A 315 3.65 1.76 -11.50
CA ASN A 315 3.45 2.77 -12.54
C ASN A 315 2.39 2.29 -13.51
N PHE A 316 1.20 2.89 -13.47
CA PHE A 316 0.05 2.50 -14.26
C PHE A 316 0.08 3.16 -15.64
N ASN A 317 -0.23 2.37 -16.68
CA ASN A 317 -0.51 2.83 -18.03
C ASN A 317 -1.91 2.35 -18.41
N PHE A 318 -2.85 3.29 -18.55
CA PHE A 318 -4.26 2.97 -18.85
C PHE A 318 -4.46 2.67 -20.35
N ASP A 319 -3.71 3.33 -21.21
CA ASP A 319 -3.85 3.18 -22.67
C ASP A 319 -3.44 1.77 -23.10
N ASP A 320 -2.27 1.29 -22.62
CA ASP A 320 -1.71 -0.02 -22.97
C ASP A 320 -2.08 -1.12 -21.95
N LYS A 321 -2.84 -0.81 -20.91
CA LYS A 321 -3.34 -1.73 -19.88
C LYS A 321 -2.25 -2.57 -19.22
N PHE A 322 -1.20 -1.93 -18.72
CA PHE A 322 -0.16 -2.58 -17.93
C PHE A 322 0.20 -1.78 -16.68
N ILE A 323 0.87 -2.46 -15.77
CA ILE A 323 1.50 -1.85 -14.60
C ILE A 323 2.98 -2.25 -14.63
N ASP A 324 3.87 -1.27 -14.59
CA ASP A 324 5.28 -1.51 -14.27
C ASP A 324 5.42 -1.59 -12.74
N LEU A 325 5.90 -2.72 -12.24
CA LEU A 325 6.12 -3.05 -10.85
C LEU A 325 7.62 -2.95 -10.56
N GLU A 326 8.01 -2.11 -9.61
CA GLU A 326 9.42 -1.87 -9.33
C GLU A 326 9.70 -2.04 -7.82
N MET A 327 10.78 -2.72 -7.47
CA MET A 327 11.36 -2.72 -6.13
C MET A 327 12.50 -1.71 -6.13
N ARG A 328 12.43 -0.72 -5.24
CA ARG A 328 13.43 0.35 -5.15
C ARG A 328 14.01 0.42 -3.74
N GLY A 329 15.31 0.65 -3.68
CA GLY A 329 16.06 0.71 -2.43
C GLY A 329 16.70 2.07 -2.18
N ARG A 330 17.79 2.06 -1.39
CA ARG A 330 18.59 3.27 -1.10
C ARG A 330 19.02 3.97 -2.38
N ASN A 331 19.12 5.31 -2.33
CA ASN A 331 19.47 6.16 -3.46
C ASN A 331 18.52 5.99 -4.66
N ASN A 332 17.29 5.56 -4.42
CA ASN A 332 16.28 5.24 -5.42
C ASN A 332 16.74 4.19 -6.45
N LYS A 333 17.70 3.34 -6.05
CA LYS A 333 18.22 2.26 -6.91
C LYS A 333 17.09 1.33 -7.29
N LEU A 334 16.93 1.05 -8.58
CA LEU A 334 16.07 -0.02 -9.07
C LEU A 334 16.72 -1.35 -8.73
N LEU A 335 16.06 -2.16 -7.90
CA LEU A 335 16.54 -3.47 -7.47
C LEU A 335 15.97 -4.57 -8.35
N GLN A 336 14.66 -4.49 -8.64
CA GLN A 336 13.99 -5.38 -9.58
C GLN A 336 12.83 -4.65 -10.27
N LYS A 337 12.44 -5.15 -11.44
CA LYS A 337 11.30 -4.65 -12.21
C LYS A 337 10.58 -5.78 -12.91
N MET A 338 9.26 -5.72 -12.94
CA MET A 338 8.40 -6.60 -13.70
C MET A 338 7.28 -5.79 -14.36
N LYS A 339 6.88 -6.16 -15.58
CA LYS A 339 5.68 -5.63 -16.25
C LYS A 339 4.54 -6.64 -16.10
N GLN A 340 3.41 -6.16 -15.61
CA GLN A 340 2.16 -6.91 -15.55
C GLN A 340 1.19 -6.33 -16.59
N SER A 341 0.87 -7.11 -17.62
CA SER A 341 -0.14 -6.75 -18.65
C SER A 341 -1.48 -7.42 -18.34
N TYR A 342 -2.59 -6.78 -18.82
CA TYR A 342 -3.96 -7.18 -18.55
C TYR A 342 -4.83 -7.23 -19.81
#